data_0b7754a530c6488278db4ac58ff6593b
#
_entry.id   0b7754a530c6488278db4ac58ff6593b
#
_cell.length_a   1.000
_cell.length_b   1.000
_cell.length_c   1.000
_cell.angle_alpha   90.00
_cell.angle_beta   90.00
_cell.angle_gamma   90.00
#
_symmetry.space_group_name_H-M   'P 1'
#
loop_
_entity.id
_entity.type
_entity.pdbx_description
1 polymer ?
#
loop_
_entity_poly.entity_id
_entity_poly.type
_entity_poly.pdbx_seq_one_letter_code
_entity_poly.pdbx_strand_id
1 'polypeptide(L)'
;MVSNTTFEKISNRSEEKMADRKRKSSEPEVIFYKDELNDEFSTAQIEAKKIDGSWKYQRNRALSFFWYRIVATPIAFFYTKIKYRHRIVGREKLKEAKKTGCFIYGNHTQILGDPLIPTFVCFPKKAYIIVHANNVSMPYLGRITPYMGGLPLPDDMAAARNFSATVEKRINQGAAVFIYPEAHIWPYYTKIRPFGDASFSYPVKHGVPTFCFTNTYQKKGRRKHPQIVTYVDGPFYPDAELPARKQRGALRDEVYSAMCKRAERSDVEWIKYIPVDEKDKKEEDQ
;
A
#
# COMPACT_ATOMS: atom_id res chain seq x y z
N MET A 1 -0.18 31.63 3.73
CA MET A 1 -0.77 31.16 2.45
C MET A 1 0.29 30.30 1.74
N VAL A 2 0.22 28.98 1.91
CA VAL A 2 1.14 28.05 1.22
C VAL A 2 0.39 27.52 0.02
N SER A 3 0.89 27.88 -1.16
CA SER A 3 0.21 27.68 -2.43
C SER A 3 -0.03 26.21 -2.74
N ASN A 4 -1.26 25.85 -3.08
CA ASN A 4 -1.71 24.58 -3.67
C ASN A 4 -0.91 24.15 -4.92
N THR A 5 -0.04 25.03 -5.41
CA THR A 5 0.70 24.91 -6.67
C THR A 5 1.82 23.85 -6.65
N THR A 6 2.36 23.47 -5.50
CA THR A 6 3.51 22.53 -5.49
C THR A 6 3.03 21.06 -5.49
N PHE A 7 1.94 20.76 -4.82
CA PHE A 7 1.34 19.41 -4.83
C PHE A 7 0.70 19.08 -6.18
N GLU A 8 0.00 20.05 -6.76
CA GLU A 8 -0.52 19.95 -8.13
C GLU A 8 0.59 19.84 -9.17
N LYS A 9 1.69 20.61 -9.02
CA LYS A 9 2.80 20.55 -9.98
C LYS A 9 3.57 19.23 -9.97
N ILE A 10 3.74 18.58 -8.81
CA ILE A 10 4.44 17.28 -8.73
C ILE A 10 3.51 16.16 -9.21
N SER A 11 2.23 16.18 -8.82
CA SER A 11 1.20 15.25 -9.30
C SER A 11 0.93 15.45 -10.80
N ASN A 12 0.75 16.69 -11.24
CA ASN A 12 0.46 17.00 -12.64
C ASN A 12 1.65 16.74 -13.55
N ARG A 13 2.90 16.97 -13.10
CA ARG A 13 4.08 16.72 -13.93
C ARG A 13 4.40 15.23 -14.14
N SER A 14 4.09 14.37 -13.17
CA SER A 14 4.16 12.91 -13.35
C SER A 14 2.96 12.37 -14.12
N GLU A 15 1.75 12.90 -13.87
CA GLU A 15 0.55 12.56 -14.63
C GLU A 15 0.57 13.16 -16.05
N GLU A 16 1.08 14.38 -16.25
CA GLU A 16 1.24 15.00 -17.57
C GLU A 16 2.32 14.31 -18.42
N LYS A 17 3.45 13.94 -17.85
CA LYS A 17 4.45 13.14 -18.57
C LYS A 17 3.94 11.75 -18.93
N MET A 18 3.13 11.11 -18.07
CA MET A 18 2.41 9.89 -18.42
C MET A 18 1.28 10.13 -19.42
N ALA A 19 0.55 11.24 -19.34
CA ALA A 19 -0.55 11.57 -20.22
C ALA A 19 -0.08 12.03 -21.62
N ASP A 20 1.02 12.78 -21.72
CA ASP A 20 1.58 13.25 -23.00
C ASP A 20 2.24 12.11 -23.80
N ARG A 21 2.89 11.14 -23.16
CA ARG A 21 3.31 9.90 -23.81
C ARG A 21 2.12 9.11 -24.37
N LYS A 22 0.95 9.16 -23.71
CA LYS A 22 -0.26 8.39 -24.08
C LYS A 22 -1.15 9.04 -25.14
N ARG A 23 -0.96 10.30 -25.47
CA ARG A 23 -1.69 10.93 -26.60
C ARG A 23 -1.31 10.39 -27.99
N LYS A 24 -0.18 9.67 -28.09
CA LYS A 24 0.36 9.18 -29.37
C LYS A 24 0.16 7.70 -29.68
N SER A 25 -0.29 6.84 -28.75
CA SER A 25 -0.54 5.42 -29.09
C SER A 25 -1.81 4.87 -28.44
N SER A 26 -2.54 4.07 -29.21
CA SER A 26 -3.68 3.25 -28.76
C SER A 26 -3.25 2.00 -27.97
N GLU A 27 -1.94 1.76 -27.86
CA GLU A 27 -1.34 0.60 -27.20
C GLU A 27 -0.99 0.90 -25.74
N PRO A 28 -1.06 -0.11 -24.86
CA PRO A 28 -0.64 0.03 -23.46
C PRO A 28 0.85 0.41 -23.37
N GLU A 29 1.22 1.21 -22.39
CA GLU A 29 2.62 1.47 -22.06
C GLU A 29 3.29 0.15 -21.66
N VAL A 30 4.47 -0.11 -22.21
CA VAL A 30 5.25 -1.32 -21.90
C VAL A 30 6.42 -0.94 -20.99
N ILE A 31 6.55 -1.67 -19.89
CA ILE A 31 7.67 -1.56 -18.96
C ILE A 31 8.38 -2.92 -18.93
N PHE A 32 9.69 -2.91 -19.14
CA PHE A 32 10.52 -4.08 -19.01
C PHE A 32 11.07 -4.19 -17.58
N TYR A 33 11.11 -5.40 -17.03
CA TYR A 33 11.68 -5.65 -15.71
C TYR A 33 12.68 -6.82 -15.72
N LYS A 34 13.66 -6.74 -14.84
CA LYS A 34 14.71 -7.76 -14.70
C LYS A 34 14.48 -8.66 -13.48
N ASP A 35 13.95 -8.09 -12.41
CA ASP A 35 13.70 -8.79 -11.13
C ASP A 35 12.32 -8.39 -10.56
N GLU A 36 11.43 -9.37 -10.48
CA GLU A 36 10.07 -9.15 -9.97
C GLU A 36 10.04 -8.77 -8.49
N LEU A 37 11.07 -9.10 -7.73
CA LEU A 37 11.16 -8.80 -6.30
C LEU A 37 11.81 -7.44 -6.01
N ASN A 38 12.82 -7.07 -6.80
CA ASN A 38 13.69 -5.95 -6.46
C ASN A 38 13.53 -4.72 -7.37
N ASP A 39 12.96 -4.87 -8.57
CA ASP A 39 12.78 -3.73 -9.46
C ASP A 39 11.76 -2.73 -8.90
N GLU A 40 12.17 -1.46 -8.90
CA GLU A 40 11.38 -0.33 -8.45
C GLU A 40 11.09 0.63 -9.60
N PHE A 41 9.80 0.91 -9.82
CA PHE A 41 9.34 1.84 -10.86
C PHE A 41 8.79 3.15 -10.28
N SER A 42 9.03 3.40 -9.00
CA SER A 42 8.72 4.68 -8.37
C SER A 42 9.84 5.70 -8.69
N THR A 43 9.45 6.90 -9.13
CA THR A 43 10.38 7.91 -9.63
C THR A 43 10.95 8.86 -8.56
N ALA A 44 10.60 8.68 -7.31
CA ALA A 44 11.01 9.60 -6.24
C ALA A 44 12.35 9.17 -5.62
N GLN A 45 13.46 9.70 -6.15
CA GLN A 45 14.75 9.67 -5.46
C GLN A 45 14.74 10.69 -4.31
N ILE A 46 14.44 10.23 -3.11
CA ILE A 46 14.45 11.04 -1.89
C ILE A 46 15.49 10.43 -0.96
N GLU A 47 16.41 11.25 -0.47
CA GLU A 47 17.33 10.82 0.57
C GLU A 47 16.55 10.49 1.85
N ALA A 48 16.58 9.22 2.22
CA ALA A 48 15.84 8.71 3.37
C ALA A 48 16.48 9.18 4.68
N LYS A 49 15.67 9.72 5.59
CA LYS A 49 16.08 9.94 6.97
C LYS A 49 16.27 8.61 7.66
N LYS A 50 17.28 8.53 8.50
CA LYS A 50 17.46 7.38 9.39
C LYS A 50 16.36 7.32 10.43
N ILE A 51 15.72 6.17 10.56
CA ILE A 51 14.69 5.89 11.57
C ILE A 51 15.34 5.10 12.72
N ASP A 52 16.09 5.78 13.54
CA ASP A 52 16.80 5.22 14.70
C ASP A 52 15.97 5.27 15.99
N GLY A 53 16.58 4.84 17.10
CA GLY A 53 15.95 4.81 18.42
C GLY A 53 15.42 6.15 18.93
N SER A 54 15.85 7.28 18.36
CA SER A 54 15.35 8.63 18.69
C SER A 54 14.00 8.94 18.02
N TRP A 55 13.61 8.16 17.01
CA TRP A 55 12.37 8.38 16.28
C TRP A 55 11.13 8.20 17.17
N LYS A 56 10.32 9.25 17.28
CA LYS A 56 9.08 9.24 18.07
C LYS A 56 7.90 8.77 17.21
N TYR A 57 7.50 7.51 17.35
CA TYR A 57 6.29 6.98 16.68
C TYR A 57 4.98 7.54 17.23
N GLN A 58 5.00 7.94 18.51
CA GLN A 58 3.82 8.56 19.13
C GLN A 58 3.78 10.04 18.79
N ARG A 59 2.64 10.50 18.30
CA ARG A 59 2.41 11.88 17.89
C ARG A 59 1.34 12.53 18.77
N ASN A 60 1.33 13.85 18.80
CA ASN A 60 0.29 14.60 19.49
C ASN A 60 -1.10 14.18 19.00
N ARG A 61 -2.01 13.85 19.94
CA ARG A 61 -3.34 13.29 19.62
C ARG A 61 -4.23 14.28 18.88
N ALA A 62 -4.22 15.56 19.29
CA ALA A 62 -5.03 16.61 18.66
C ALA A 62 -4.57 16.87 17.22
N LEU A 63 -3.25 16.99 16.99
CA LEU A 63 -2.70 17.16 15.64
C LEU A 63 -2.95 15.91 14.77
N SER A 64 -2.84 14.69 15.36
CA SER A 64 -3.20 13.46 14.64
C SER A 64 -4.68 13.40 14.28
N PHE A 65 -5.56 13.86 15.15
CA PHE A 65 -6.98 13.94 14.84
C PHE A 65 -7.24 14.93 13.70
N PHE A 66 -6.66 16.14 13.81
CA PHE A 66 -6.79 17.17 12.77
C PHE A 66 -6.31 16.66 11.40
N TRP A 67 -5.04 16.23 11.31
CA TRP A 67 -4.46 15.79 10.03
C TRP A 67 -5.16 14.55 9.46
N TYR A 68 -5.52 13.59 10.31
CA TYR A 68 -6.14 12.36 9.83
C TYR A 68 -7.63 12.53 9.52
N ARG A 69 -8.41 13.07 10.48
CA ARG A 69 -9.89 13.14 10.34
C ARG A 69 -10.37 14.33 9.54
N ILE A 70 -9.77 15.49 9.74
CA ILE A 70 -10.23 16.74 9.12
C ILE A 70 -9.58 16.93 7.74
N VAL A 71 -8.33 16.49 7.53
CA VAL A 71 -7.62 16.70 6.27
C VAL A 71 -7.57 15.42 5.44
N ALA A 72 -6.90 14.37 5.90
CA ALA A 72 -6.63 13.19 5.07
C ALA A 72 -7.89 12.39 4.74
N THR A 73 -8.83 12.21 5.69
CA THR A 73 -10.05 11.43 5.45
C THR A 73 -10.95 12.04 4.36
N PRO A 74 -11.30 13.34 4.39
CA PRO A 74 -12.05 13.96 3.30
C PRO A 74 -11.34 13.89 1.94
N ILE A 75 -10.02 14.12 1.92
CA ILE A 75 -9.22 14.00 0.69
C ILE A 75 -9.29 12.56 0.16
N ALA A 76 -9.12 11.55 1.03
CA ALA A 76 -9.22 10.15 0.64
C ALA A 76 -10.59 9.81 0.04
N PHE A 77 -11.68 10.29 0.65
CA PHE A 77 -13.04 10.09 0.11
C PHE A 77 -13.24 10.81 -1.21
N PHE A 78 -12.84 12.07 -1.32
CA PHE A 78 -12.95 12.82 -2.56
C PHE A 78 -12.17 12.14 -3.70
N TYR A 79 -10.92 11.81 -3.44
CA TYR A 79 -10.04 11.18 -4.41
C TYR A 79 -10.58 9.81 -4.86
N THR A 80 -10.93 8.94 -3.91
CA THR A 80 -11.41 7.59 -4.24
C THR A 80 -12.80 7.59 -4.85
N LYS A 81 -13.75 8.34 -4.30
CA LYS A 81 -15.16 8.31 -4.76
C LYS A 81 -15.40 9.16 -5.99
N ILE A 82 -14.80 10.34 -6.09
CA ILE A 82 -15.08 11.31 -7.17
C ILE A 82 -14.10 11.11 -8.32
N LYS A 83 -12.80 11.25 -8.07
CA LYS A 83 -11.78 11.18 -9.13
C LYS A 83 -11.71 9.80 -9.77
N TYR A 84 -11.56 8.75 -8.97
CA TYR A 84 -11.40 7.37 -9.48
C TYR A 84 -12.69 6.58 -9.53
N ARG A 85 -13.77 7.05 -8.89
CA ARG A 85 -15.03 6.30 -8.74
C ARG A 85 -14.78 4.86 -8.27
N HIS A 86 -13.86 4.75 -7.36
CA HIS A 86 -13.36 3.52 -6.79
C HIS A 86 -14.51 2.71 -6.14
N ARG A 87 -14.58 1.44 -6.44
CA ARG A 87 -15.55 0.50 -5.86
C ARG A 87 -14.85 -0.43 -4.89
N ILE A 88 -15.43 -0.65 -3.72
CA ILE A 88 -14.96 -1.67 -2.77
C ILE A 88 -16.03 -2.76 -2.69
N VAL A 89 -15.58 -3.99 -2.76
CA VAL A 89 -16.39 -5.22 -2.66
C VAL A 89 -15.86 -6.03 -1.47
N GLY A 90 -16.76 -6.57 -0.64
CA GLY A 90 -16.39 -7.38 0.51
C GLY A 90 -16.00 -6.59 1.76
N ARG A 91 -16.22 -5.26 1.78
CA ARG A 91 -15.91 -4.41 2.93
C ARG A 91 -16.65 -4.82 4.21
N GLU A 92 -17.81 -5.43 4.07
CA GLU A 92 -18.62 -5.95 5.18
C GLU A 92 -17.89 -7.00 6.02
N LYS A 93 -16.90 -7.72 5.45
CA LYS A 93 -16.07 -8.70 6.14
C LYS A 93 -15.25 -8.07 7.27
N LEU A 94 -14.88 -6.79 7.14
CA LEU A 94 -14.18 -6.06 8.19
C LEU A 94 -15.00 -5.86 9.48
N LYS A 95 -16.29 -6.19 9.47
CA LYS A 95 -17.13 -6.19 10.69
C LYS A 95 -16.62 -7.18 11.73
N GLU A 96 -15.98 -8.28 11.31
CA GLU A 96 -15.36 -9.26 12.21
C GLU A 96 -14.30 -8.62 13.12
N ALA A 97 -13.59 -7.61 12.61
CA ALA A 97 -12.61 -6.85 13.38
C ALA A 97 -13.19 -5.57 14.00
N LYS A 98 -14.53 -5.39 14.09
CA LYS A 98 -15.13 -4.11 14.54
C LYS A 98 -14.63 -3.67 15.92
N LYS A 99 -14.48 -4.62 16.84
CA LYS A 99 -14.08 -4.35 18.24
C LYS A 99 -12.59 -4.59 18.51
N THR A 100 -11.86 -5.17 17.58
CA THR A 100 -10.43 -5.51 17.71
C THR A 100 -9.58 -4.76 16.68
N GLY A 101 -8.28 -4.74 16.88
CA GLY A 101 -7.35 -4.37 15.80
C GLY A 101 -7.30 -5.44 14.73
N CYS A 102 -6.74 -5.12 13.57
CA CYS A 102 -6.51 -6.08 12.49
C CYS A 102 -5.32 -5.68 11.63
N PHE A 103 -4.74 -6.68 10.95
CA PHE A 103 -3.78 -6.43 9.87
C PHE A 103 -4.46 -6.57 8.52
N ILE A 104 -4.08 -5.71 7.57
CA ILE A 104 -4.65 -5.73 6.23
C ILE A 104 -3.50 -5.64 5.22
N TYR A 105 -3.37 -6.67 4.38
CA TYR A 105 -2.34 -6.76 3.35
C TYR A 105 -2.90 -6.31 2.00
N GLY A 106 -2.12 -5.57 1.21
CA GLY A 106 -2.57 -5.06 -0.08
C GLY A 106 -1.51 -5.16 -1.17
N ASN A 107 -1.95 -5.26 -2.43
CA ASN A 107 -1.06 -5.14 -3.58
C ASN A 107 -0.67 -3.67 -3.80
N HIS A 108 0.60 -3.43 -4.17
CA HIS A 108 1.20 -2.10 -4.22
C HIS A 108 1.26 -1.56 -5.65
N THR A 109 0.13 -1.03 -6.13
CA THR A 109 -0.06 -0.73 -7.55
C THR A 109 -0.57 0.69 -7.85
N GLN A 110 -0.76 1.53 -6.83
CA GLN A 110 -1.32 2.87 -6.97
C GLN A 110 -0.47 3.92 -6.26
N ILE A 111 0.35 4.69 -7.01
CA ILE A 111 1.26 5.71 -6.45
C ILE A 111 0.53 6.68 -5.50
N LEU A 112 -0.61 7.22 -5.92
CA LEU A 112 -1.40 8.16 -5.11
C LEU A 112 -2.56 7.48 -4.37
N GLY A 113 -3.00 6.30 -4.84
CA GLY A 113 -4.11 5.58 -4.24
C GLY A 113 -3.72 4.84 -2.97
N ASP A 114 -2.56 4.21 -2.94
CA ASP A 114 -2.14 3.33 -1.86
C ASP A 114 -2.04 4.02 -0.49
N PRO A 115 -1.64 5.30 -0.35
CA PRO A 115 -1.77 6.00 0.92
C PRO A 115 -3.21 6.40 1.28
N LEU A 116 -4.15 6.46 0.35
CA LEU A 116 -5.53 6.93 0.55
C LEU A 116 -6.55 5.79 0.67
N ILE A 117 -6.39 4.75 -0.14
CA ILE A 117 -7.29 3.58 -0.18
C ILE A 117 -7.46 2.93 1.20
N PRO A 118 -6.42 2.73 2.02
CA PRO A 118 -6.54 2.17 3.37
C PRO A 118 -7.55 2.90 4.24
N THR A 119 -7.51 4.23 4.26
CA THR A 119 -8.48 5.05 5.01
C THR A 119 -9.91 4.81 4.54
N PHE A 120 -10.10 4.70 3.23
CA PHE A 120 -11.41 4.48 2.63
C PHE A 120 -11.92 3.04 2.86
N VAL A 121 -11.04 2.04 2.83
CA VAL A 121 -11.36 0.63 3.07
C VAL A 121 -11.84 0.41 4.50
N CYS A 122 -11.10 0.88 5.50
CA CYS A 122 -11.35 0.55 6.89
C CYS A 122 -12.20 1.58 7.67
N PHE A 123 -12.65 2.68 7.02
CA PHE A 123 -13.47 3.68 7.70
C PHE A 123 -14.68 3.04 8.43
N PRO A 124 -15.02 3.42 9.67
CA PRO A 124 -14.50 4.54 10.46
C PRO A 124 -13.24 4.25 11.30
N LYS A 125 -12.63 3.03 11.19
CA LYS A 125 -11.36 2.76 11.88
C LYS A 125 -10.26 3.70 11.38
N LYS A 126 -9.26 3.95 12.22
CA LYS A 126 -8.04 4.63 11.77
C LYS A 126 -7.13 3.62 11.07
N ALA A 127 -6.71 3.94 9.85
CA ALA A 127 -5.66 3.22 9.15
C ALA A 127 -4.29 3.70 9.64
N TYR A 128 -3.40 2.76 9.94
CA TYR A 128 -1.98 2.98 10.05
C TYR A 128 -1.30 2.19 8.94
N ILE A 129 -0.34 2.79 8.26
CA ILE A 129 0.31 2.18 7.10
C ILE A 129 1.80 2.04 7.41
N ILE A 130 2.34 0.83 7.30
CA ILE A 130 3.78 0.62 7.36
C ILE A 130 4.37 1.16 6.07
N VAL A 131 5.34 2.07 6.19
CA VAL A 131 5.91 2.81 5.06
C VAL A 131 7.44 2.78 5.10
N HIS A 132 8.06 2.94 3.92
CA HIS A 132 9.50 3.16 3.82
C HIS A 132 9.87 4.54 4.39
N ALA A 133 11.12 4.70 4.87
CA ALA A 133 11.62 5.95 5.44
C ALA A 133 11.49 7.15 4.48
N ASN A 134 11.54 6.93 3.17
CA ASN A 134 11.33 7.97 2.13
C ASN A 134 10.00 8.71 2.31
N ASN A 135 8.93 8.02 2.73
CA ASN A 135 7.61 8.61 2.90
C ASN A 135 7.54 9.66 4.04
N VAL A 136 8.42 9.55 5.02
CA VAL A 136 8.53 10.53 6.12
C VAL A 136 9.68 11.53 5.90
N SER A 137 10.42 11.36 4.80
CA SER A 137 11.55 12.22 4.40
C SER A 137 11.17 13.27 3.36
N MET A 138 10.01 13.08 2.69
CA MET A 138 9.51 14.03 1.70
C MET A 138 9.41 15.45 2.27
N PRO A 139 9.81 16.49 1.50
CA PRO A 139 9.59 17.87 1.88
C PRO A 139 8.12 18.11 2.22
N TYR A 140 7.83 18.84 3.29
CA TYR A 140 6.48 19.18 3.80
C TYR A 140 5.61 17.96 4.15
N LEU A 141 5.29 17.10 3.18
CA LEU A 141 4.43 15.93 3.36
C LEU A 141 5.01 14.93 4.37
N GLY A 142 6.31 14.70 4.35
CA GLY A 142 6.97 13.77 5.28
C GLY A 142 6.81 14.18 6.76
N ARG A 143 6.66 15.49 7.05
CA ARG A 143 6.42 15.97 8.41
C ARG A 143 5.02 15.62 8.92
N ILE A 144 4.01 15.57 8.04
CA ILE A 144 2.61 15.30 8.41
C ILE A 144 2.24 13.82 8.25
N THR A 145 2.97 13.05 7.45
CA THR A 145 2.74 11.62 7.23
C THR A 145 2.59 10.80 8.53
N PRO A 146 3.42 10.98 9.58
CA PRO A 146 3.23 10.26 10.84
C PRO A 146 1.95 10.63 11.58
N TYR A 147 1.45 11.87 11.45
CA TYR A 147 0.17 12.29 12.01
C TYR A 147 -1.01 11.66 11.26
N MET A 148 -0.84 11.43 9.97
CA MET A 148 -1.83 10.76 9.13
C MET A 148 -1.83 9.22 9.25
N GLY A 149 -0.92 8.66 10.05
CA GLY A 149 -0.89 7.21 10.34
C GLY A 149 0.25 6.46 9.66
N GLY A 150 1.20 7.14 9.01
CA GLY A 150 2.41 6.51 8.51
C GLY A 150 3.32 6.02 9.64
N LEU A 151 3.73 4.76 9.57
CA LEU A 151 4.65 4.10 10.50
C LEU A 151 5.90 3.69 9.71
N PRO A 152 6.98 4.50 9.73
CA PRO A 152 8.18 4.16 8.99
C PRO A 152 8.87 2.94 9.58
N LEU A 153 9.41 2.10 8.70
CA LEU A 153 10.23 0.94 9.09
C LEU A 153 11.47 1.41 9.86
N PRO A 154 11.90 0.67 10.88
CA PRO A 154 13.06 1.00 11.70
C PRO A 154 14.38 0.61 11.02
N ASP A 155 15.44 1.40 11.25
CA ASP A 155 16.79 1.13 10.72
C ASP A 155 17.75 0.52 11.77
N ASP A 156 17.33 0.49 13.05
CA ASP A 156 18.12 -0.12 14.11
C ASP A 156 17.25 -0.88 15.14
N MET A 157 17.91 -1.64 16.02
CA MET A 157 17.23 -2.48 17.02
C MET A 157 16.45 -1.68 18.08
N ALA A 158 16.88 -0.45 18.40
CA ALA A 158 16.18 0.41 19.35
C ALA A 158 14.89 0.94 18.73
N ALA A 159 14.96 1.40 17.48
CA ALA A 159 13.78 1.79 16.71
C ALA A 159 12.84 0.59 16.46
N ALA A 160 13.37 -0.62 16.20
CA ALA A 160 12.56 -1.82 15.98
C ALA A 160 11.72 -2.18 17.22
N ARG A 161 12.29 -2.04 18.44
CA ARG A 161 11.52 -2.19 19.69
C ARG A 161 10.42 -1.16 19.81
N ASN A 162 10.73 0.12 19.56
CA ASN A 162 9.75 1.22 19.61
C ASN A 162 8.64 1.04 18.55
N PHE A 163 9.00 0.57 17.36
CA PHE A 163 8.08 0.26 16.28
C PHE A 163 7.13 -0.86 16.68
N SER A 164 7.66 -2.01 17.14
CA SER A 164 6.86 -3.16 17.58
C SER A 164 5.88 -2.80 18.70
N ALA A 165 6.34 -2.06 19.72
CA ALA A 165 5.48 -1.57 20.79
C ALA A 165 4.40 -0.60 20.28
N THR A 166 4.72 0.18 19.23
CA THR A 166 3.75 1.08 18.62
C THR A 166 2.70 0.31 17.84
N VAL A 167 3.08 -0.67 17.03
CA VAL A 167 2.13 -1.54 16.30
C VAL A 167 1.19 -2.22 17.28
N GLU A 168 1.72 -2.85 18.33
CA GLU A 168 0.94 -3.46 19.40
C GLU A 168 -0.06 -2.48 20.02
N LYS A 169 0.38 -1.29 20.38
CA LYS A 169 -0.50 -0.24 20.93
C LYS A 169 -1.64 0.11 19.95
N ARG A 170 -1.37 0.19 18.64
CA ARG A 170 -2.40 0.52 17.63
C ARG A 170 -3.40 -0.61 17.47
N ILE A 171 -2.93 -1.85 17.45
CA ILE A 171 -3.80 -3.03 17.43
C ILE A 171 -4.70 -3.07 18.68
N ASN A 172 -4.14 -2.86 19.88
CA ASN A 172 -4.90 -2.83 21.12
C ASN A 172 -5.91 -1.67 21.18
N GLN A 173 -5.67 -0.58 20.45
CA GLN A 173 -6.61 0.54 20.27
C GLN A 173 -7.71 0.25 19.22
N GLY A 174 -7.74 -0.95 18.64
CA GLY A 174 -8.73 -1.33 17.63
C GLY A 174 -8.47 -0.75 16.25
N ALA A 175 -7.25 -0.28 15.96
CA ALA A 175 -6.91 0.27 14.65
C ALA A 175 -6.66 -0.83 13.61
N ALA A 176 -6.65 -0.45 12.32
CA ALA A 176 -6.21 -1.30 11.23
C ALA A 176 -4.77 -0.93 10.83
N VAL A 177 -3.88 -1.91 10.77
CA VAL A 177 -2.50 -1.75 10.31
C VAL A 177 -2.38 -2.35 8.92
N PHE A 178 -2.02 -1.51 7.96
CA PHE A 178 -1.87 -1.86 6.54
C PHE A 178 -0.42 -2.13 6.19
N ILE A 179 -0.22 -3.17 5.39
CA ILE A 179 1.09 -3.62 4.93
C ILE A 179 0.98 -3.90 3.42
N TYR A 180 1.95 -3.38 2.66
CA TYR A 180 2.16 -3.72 1.27
C TYR A 180 3.36 -4.67 1.18
N PRO A 181 3.11 -6.00 1.19
CA PRO A 181 4.20 -6.97 1.34
C PRO A 181 5.09 -7.09 0.10
N GLU A 182 4.66 -6.57 -1.03
CA GLU A 182 5.41 -6.49 -2.29
C GLU A 182 6.56 -5.47 -2.26
N ALA A 183 6.64 -4.62 -1.24
CA ALA A 183 7.61 -3.56 -0.98
C ALA A 183 7.63 -2.42 -2.02
N HIS A 184 7.82 -2.71 -3.30
CA HIS A 184 7.94 -1.70 -4.36
C HIS A 184 6.60 -1.49 -5.09
N ILE A 185 6.37 -0.26 -5.59
CA ILE A 185 5.16 0.06 -6.37
C ILE A 185 5.39 -0.32 -7.82
N TRP A 186 4.48 -1.15 -8.36
CA TRP A 186 4.39 -1.40 -9.80
C TRP A 186 3.06 -0.83 -10.31
N PRO A 187 3.06 0.38 -10.87
CA PRO A 187 1.84 1.08 -11.24
C PRO A 187 0.94 0.26 -12.19
N TYR A 188 -0.32 0.10 -11.81
CA TYR A 188 -1.34 -0.63 -12.59
C TYR A 188 -1.01 -2.10 -12.87
N TYR A 189 -0.07 -2.72 -12.14
CA TYR A 189 0.21 -4.14 -12.29
C TYR A 189 -1.02 -4.98 -11.96
N THR A 190 -1.33 -5.95 -12.81
CA THR A 190 -2.60 -6.71 -12.73
C THR A 190 -2.47 -8.06 -12.03
N LYS A 191 -1.23 -8.47 -11.72
CA LYS A 191 -0.94 -9.70 -10.97
C LYS A 191 -0.49 -9.35 -9.54
N ILE A 192 -0.18 -10.38 -8.76
CA ILE A 192 0.41 -10.23 -7.42
C ILE A 192 1.85 -10.70 -7.49
N ARG A 193 2.79 -9.82 -7.13
CA ARG A 193 4.20 -10.19 -7.07
C ARG A 193 4.47 -11.08 -5.86
N PRO A 194 5.41 -12.01 -5.93
CA PRO A 194 5.77 -12.85 -4.80
C PRO A 194 6.30 -12.00 -3.64
N PHE A 195 5.98 -12.41 -2.41
CA PHE A 195 6.45 -11.74 -1.20
C PHE A 195 6.74 -12.73 -0.07
N GLY A 196 7.66 -12.35 0.82
CA GLY A 196 8.05 -13.16 1.96
C GLY A 196 7.02 -13.15 3.10
N ASP A 197 7.26 -13.99 4.10
CA ASP A 197 6.39 -14.17 5.26
C ASP A 197 6.76 -13.30 6.48
N ALA A 198 7.83 -12.50 6.40
CA ALA A 198 8.39 -11.78 7.55
C ALA A 198 7.37 -10.87 8.25
N SER A 199 6.56 -10.13 7.48
CA SER A 199 5.52 -9.23 8.02
C SER A 199 4.36 -9.98 8.69
N PHE A 200 4.15 -11.25 8.35
CA PHE A 200 3.12 -12.10 8.95
C PHE A 200 3.45 -12.52 10.39
N SER A 201 4.66 -12.22 10.86
CA SER A 201 5.00 -12.32 12.28
C SER A 201 4.14 -11.42 13.16
N TYR A 202 3.64 -10.30 12.65
CA TYR A 202 2.77 -9.39 13.42
C TYR A 202 1.41 -10.03 13.75
N PRO A 203 0.60 -10.49 12.79
CA PRO A 203 -0.68 -11.12 13.12
C PRO A 203 -0.50 -12.41 13.92
N VAL A 204 0.55 -13.20 13.68
CA VAL A 204 0.86 -14.39 14.49
C VAL A 204 1.13 -14.00 15.94
N LYS A 205 1.94 -12.97 16.19
CA LYS A 205 2.26 -12.49 17.54
C LYS A 205 1.02 -11.98 18.28
N HIS A 206 0.10 -11.31 17.58
CA HIS A 206 -1.02 -10.62 18.22
C HIS A 206 -2.33 -11.42 18.21
N GLY A 207 -2.41 -12.52 17.46
CA GLY A 207 -3.61 -13.37 17.39
C GLY A 207 -4.87 -12.64 16.89
N VAL A 208 -4.70 -11.59 16.06
CA VAL A 208 -5.81 -10.76 15.57
C VAL A 208 -6.19 -11.09 14.13
N PRO A 209 -7.43 -10.78 13.72
CA PRO A 209 -7.87 -11.01 12.36
C PRO A 209 -6.94 -10.38 11.32
N THR A 210 -6.62 -11.14 10.29
CA THR A 210 -5.89 -10.70 9.11
C THR A 210 -6.84 -10.63 7.92
N PHE A 211 -6.72 -9.59 7.13
CA PHE A 211 -7.46 -9.41 5.89
C PHE A 211 -6.49 -9.11 4.75
N CYS A 212 -6.95 -9.25 3.52
CA CYS A 212 -6.28 -8.64 2.40
C CYS A 212 -7.24 -7.78 1.58
N PHE A 213 -6.68 -6.83 0.85
CA PHE A 213 -7.40 -6.14 -0.20
C PHE A 213 -6.60 -6.21 -1.50
N THR A 214 -7.29 -6.40 -2.61
CA THR A 214 -6.68 -6.49 -3.92
C THR A 214 -7.30 -5.45 -4.84
N ASN A 215 -6.48 -4.50 -5.29
CA ASN A 215 -6.87 -3.56 -6.32
C ASN A 215 -6.81 -4.26 -7.68
N THR A 216 -7.91 -4.18 -8.42
CA THR A 216 -8.04 -4.71 -9.76
C THR A 216 -8.45 -3.61 -10.73
N TYR A 217 -8.13 -3.77 -11.99
CA TYR A 217 -8.34 -2.79 -13.05
C TYR A 217 -9.36 -3.32 -14.05
N GLN A 218 -10.55 -2.71 -14.07
CA GLN A 218 -11.68 -3.21 -14.85
C GLN A 218 -12.17 -2.18 -15.84
N LYS A 219 -12.60 -2.66 -17.03
CA LYS A 219 -13.22 -1.83 -18.05
C LYS A 219 -14.57 -1.31 -17.57
N LYS A 220 -14.82 -0.03 -17.75
CA LYS A 220 -16.10 0.57 -17.43
C LYS A 220 -16.64 1.43 -18.57
N GLY A 221 -17.53 0.83 -19.36
CA GLY A 221 -18.13 1.50 -20.51
C GLY A 221 -17.07 2.01 -21.49
N ARG A 222 -17.26 3.23 -22.02
CA ARG A 222 -16.36 3.87 -22.99
C ARG A 222 -15.23 4.69 -22.35
N ARG A 223 -14.93 4.48 -21.06
CA ARG A 223 -13.90 5.28 -20.37
C ARG A 223 -12.50 4.91 -20.83
N LYS A 224 -11.64 5.94 -20.94
CA LYS A 224 -10.23 5.77 -21.30
C LYS A 224 -9.43 5.08 -20.18
N HIS A 225 -9.68 5.44 -18.92
CA HIS A 225 -8.99 4.86 -17.75
C HIS A 225 -9.78 3.71 -17.13
N PRO A 226 -9.13 2.65 -16.66
CA PRO A 226 -9.78 1.56 -15.97
C PRO A 226 -10.46 2.03 -14.68
N GLN A 227 -11.51 1.36 -14.28
CA GLN A 227 -12.08 1.50 -12.95
C GLN A 227 -11.26 0.68 -11.97
N ILE A 228 -10.88 1.28 -10.84
CA ILE A 228 -10.28 0.53 -9.74
C ILE A 228 -11.41 -0.12 -8.95
N VAL A 229 -11.34 -1.45 -8.82
CA VAL A 229 -12.22 -2.23 -7.95
C VAL A 229 -11.34 -2.95 -6.94
N THR A 230 -11.54 -2.63 -5.67
CA THR A 230 -10.85 -3.27 -4.56
C THR A 230 -11.70 -4.37 -3.97
N TYR A 231 -11.18 -5.57 -3.89
CA TYR A 231 -11.80 -6.70 -3.21
C TYR A 231 -11.17 -6.88 -1.83
N VAL A 232 -12.00 -7.02 -0.80
CA VAL A 232 -11.57 -7.33 0.56
C VAL A 232 -11.86 -8.80 0.85
N ASP A 233 -10.87 -9.55 1.32
CA ASP A 233 -10.99 -10.95 1.70
C ASP A 233 -10.43 -11.20 3.11
N GLY A 234 -10.86 -12.30 3.72
CA GLY A 234 -10.64 -12.66 5.11
C GLY A 234 -11.97 -12.68 5.89
N PRO A 235 -11.95 -12.79 7.23
CA PRO A 235 -10.73 -12.85 8.05
C PRO A 235 -9.95 -14.14 7.86
N PHE A 236 -8.63 -14.04 7.92
CA PHE A 236 -7.69 -15.15 8.04
C PHE A 236 -7.10 -15.12 9.44
N TYR A 237 -6.81 -16.28 10.01
CA TYR A 237 -6.22 -16.41 11.33
C TYR A 237 -4.98 -17.30 11.30
N PRO A 238 -3.97 -17.00 12.12
CA PRO A 238 -2.88 -17.96 12.31
C PRO A 238 -3.42 -19.29 12.87
N ASP A 239 -2.94 -20.40 12.32
CA ASP A 239 -3.26 -21.73 12.85
C ASP A 239 -2.49 -21.98 14.16
N ALA A 240 -3.17 -21.92 15.28
CA ALA A 240 -2.57 -22.04 16.61
C ALA A 240 -1.94 -23.43 16.88
N GLU A 241 -2.29 -24.47 16.12
CA GLU A 241 -1.71 -25.81 16.25
C GLU A 241 -0.32 -25.91 15.62
N LEU A 242 0.04 -24.98 14.73
CA LEU A 242 1.33 -24.94 14.08
C LEU A 242 2.38 -24.17 14.91
N PRO A 243 3.68 -24.55 14.84
CA PRO A 243 4.75 -23.71 15.35
C PRO A 243 4.75 -22.32 14.69
N ALA A 244 5.10 -21.26 15.44
CA ALA A 244 5.00 -19.85 15.00
C ALA A 244 5.60 -19.56 13.60
N ARG A 245 6.72 -20.20 13.26
CA ARG A 245 7.34 -20.08 11.93
C ARG A 245 6.45 -20.67 10.83
N LYS A 246 5.79 -21.81 11.09
CA LYS A 246 4.86 -22.45 10.13
C LYS A 246 3.56 -21.69 10.04
N GLN A 247 3.02 -21.17 11.17
CA GLN A 247 1.83 -20.29 11.17
C GLN A 247 2.02 -19.11 10.24
N ARG A 248 3.20 -18.49 10.30
CA ARG A 248 3.56 -17.32 9.49
C ARG A 248 3.53 -17.63 7.99
N GLY A 249 4.15 -18.75 7.59
CA GLY A 249 4.15 -19.20 6.19
C GLY A 249 2.75 -19.56 5.70
N ALA A 250 1.99 -20.35 6.49
CA ALA A 250 0.63 -20.77 6.14
C ALA A 250 -0.30 -19.56 5.96
N LEU A 251 -0.28 -18.61 6.90
CA LEU A 251 -1.08 -17.39 6.81
C LEU A 251 -0.70 -16.53 5.59
N ARG A 252 0.60 -16.44 5.27
CA ARG A 252 1.08 -15.77 4.07
C ARG A 252 0.51 -16.43 2.81
N ASP A 253 0.56 -17.76 2.74
CA ASP A 253 0.11 -18.52 1.58
C ASP A 253 -1.41 -18.38 1.35
N GLU A 254 -2.22 -18.39 2.42
CA GLU A 254 -3.65 -18.13 2.34
C GLU A 254 -3.95 -16.72 1.80
N VAL A 255 -3.30 -15.70 2.35
CA VAL A 255 -3.45 -14.30 1.93
C VAL A 255 -3.00 -14.14 0.48
N TYR A 256 -1.83 -14.68 0.11
CA TYR A 256 -1.30 -14.63 -1.24
C TYR A 256 -2.25 -15.28 -2.25
N SER A 257 -2.74 -16.48 -1.94
CA SER A 257 -3.69 -17.22 -2.80
C SER A 257 -4.99 -16.43 -3.00
N ALA A 258 -5.53 -15.82 -1.92
CA ALA A 258 -6.73 -14.99 -2.02
C ALA A 258 -6.49 -13.76 -2.90
N MET A 259 -5.35 -13.10 -2.76
CA MET A 259 -4.98 -11.94 -3.58
C MET A 259 -4.81 -12.33 -5.05
N CYS A 260 -4.12 -13.42 -5.36
CA CYS A 260 -3.94 -13.93 -6.73
C CYS A 260 -5.29 -14.22 -7.39
N LYS A 261 -6.20 -14.93 -6.69
CA LYS A 261 -7.55 -15.20 -7.18
C LYS A 261 -8.36 -13.92 -7.49
N ARG A 262 -8.13 -12.84 -6.71
CA ARG A 262 -8.80 -11.56 -6.98
C ARG A 262 -8.14 -10.81 -8.13
N ALA A 263 -6.84 -10.89 -8.29
CA ALA A 263 -6.10 -10.25 -9.37
C ALA A 263 -6.61 -10.68 -10.76
N GLU A 264 -7.08 -11.93 -10.91
CA GLU A 264 -7.72 -12.46 -12.12
C GLU A 264 -8.98 -11.68 -12.57
N ARG A 265 -9.55 -10.85 -11.69
CA ARG A 265 -10.68 -9.96 -12.01
C ARG A 265 -10.26 -8.71 -12.80
N SER A 266 -8.96 -8.47 -12.97
CA SER A 266 -8.46 -7.42 -13.84
C SER A 266 -8.69 -7.83 -15.30
N ASP A 267 -9.40 -7.00 -16.06
CA ASP A 267 -9.68 -7.20 -17.47
C ASP A 267 -9.05 -6.09 -18.36
N VAL A 268 -8.34 -5.15 -17.73
CA VAL A 268 -7.61 -4.09 -18.41
C VAL A 268 -6.16 -4.08 -17.92
N GLU A 269 -5.24 -4.35 -18.84
CA GLU A 269 -3.82 -4.16 -18.65
C GLU A 269 -3.45 -2.75 -19.15
N TRP A 270 -3.43 -1.78 -18.20
CA TRP A 270 -3.16 -0.37 -18.51
C TRP A 270 -1.68 -0.11 -18.79
N ILE A 271 -0.81 -0.81 -18.06
CA ILE A 271 0.63 -0.88 -18.26
C ILE A 271 0.98 -2.36 -18.38
N LYS A 272 1.69 -2.73 -19.43
CA LYS A 272 2.14 -4.10 -19.67
C LYS A 272 3.57 -4.26 -19.14
N TYR A 273 3.77 -5.21 -18.25
CA TYR A 273 5.08 -5.54 -17.71
C TYR A 273 5.61 -6.80 -18.40
N ILE A 274 6.82 -6.72 -18.94
CA ILE A 274 7.46 -7.81 -19.70
C ILE A 274 8.81 -8.12 -19.05
N PRO A 275 9.09 -9.39 -18.66
CA PRO A 275 10.41 -9.75 -18.20
C PRO A 275 11.44 -9.62 -19.34
N VAL A 276 12.62 -9.09 -19.02
CA VAL A 276 13.77 -9.08 -19.95
C VAL A 276 14.35 -10.49 -19.98
N ASP A 277 14.43 -11.10 -21.16
CA ASP A 277 15.01 -12.41 -21.33
C ASP A 277 16.51 -12.42 -20.96
N GLU A 278 17.01 -13.54 -20.43
CA GLU A 278 18.43 -13.66 -20.03
C GLU A 278 19.41 -13.46 -21.19
N LYS A 279 18.97 -13.61 -22.43
CA LYS A 279 19.79 -13.33 -23.63
C LYS A 279 20.06 -11.83 -23.81
N ASP A 280 19.05 -11.01 -23.54
CA ASP A 280 19.18 -9.55 -23.69
C ASP A 280 20.00 -8.93 -22.53
N LYS A 281 20.04 -9.58 -21.36
CA LYS A 281 20.87 -9.16 -20.21
C LYS A 281 22.38 -9.21 -20.48
N LYS A 282 22.84 -10.08 -21.41
CA LYS A 282 24.27 -10.26 -21.72
C LYS A 282 24.79 -9.24 -22.73
N GLU A 283 23.91 -8.55 -23.47
CA GLU A 283 24.31 -7.53 -24.45
C GLU A 283 24.43 -6.13 -23.80
N GLU A 284 23.80 -5.88 -22.64
CA GLU A 284 23.94 -4.60 -21.90
C GLU A 284 25.20 -4.54 -21.00
N ASP A 285 25.81 -5.70 -20.66
CA ASP A 285 27.02 -5.78 -19.80
C ASP A 285 28.30 -5.88 -20.61
N GLN A 286 28.29 -5.73 -21.97
CA GLN A 286 29.45 -5.65 -22.87
C GLN A 286 29.61 -4.26 -23.46
#